data_f1503ba7e478df35cdc23ab5455097a2
#
_entry.id   f1503ba7e478df35cdc23ab5455097a2
#
_cell.length_a   1.000
_cell.length_b   1.000
_cell.length_c   1.000
_cell.angle_alpha   90.00
_cell.angle_beta   90.00
_cell.angle_gamma   90.00
#
_symmetry.space_group_name_H-M   'P 1'
#
loop_
_entity.id
_entity.type
_entity.pdbx_description
1 polymer ?
#
loop_
_entity_poly.entity_id
_entity_poly.type
_entity_poly.pdbx_seq_one_letter_code
_entity_poly.pdbx_strand_id
1 'polypeptide(L)'
;MAHTHTGTAHKVVSVILRLAEFASAIIVLGILCRFCYLISIAQEDADGRIIYAMVVAGIGIIYSFFFCPPFKSLFLSFPFDFVLFVMWLVAYCLLQNKTGGHTCSARWYYDYWGYYWGRFWRVGPVGTVNINGAGCAQWRTVLAFSFIAWFLHLTSGILGIYVLHTYIKLDETKRDIKHHAEKLTKAHPQAHGYGQGYQGQNSATNTQSTVPTTTV
;
A
#
# COMPACT_ATOMS: atom_id res chain seq x y z
N MET A 1 -17.61 7.73 21.60
CA MET A 1 -16.25 8.25 21.23
C MET A 1 -15.29 7.22 20.61
N ALA A 2 -15.72 6.01 20.23
CA ALA A 2 -14.84 4.95 19.69
C ALA A 2 -14.67 4.96 18.16
N HIS A 3 -15.44 5.75 17.40
CA HIS A 3 -15.44 5.72 15.93
C HIS A 3 -14.33 6.52 15.23
N THR A 4 -13.63 7.40 15.92
CA THR A 4 -12.56 8.24 15.32
C THR A 4 -11.21 7.56 15.27
N HIS A 5 -10.94 6.58 16.13
CA HIS A 5 -9.65 5.87 16.18
C HIS A 5 -9.44 4.87 15.04
N THR A 6 -10.49 4.23 14.54
CA THR A 6 -10.40 3.24 13.46
C THR A 6 -9.96 3.85 12.12
N GLY A 7 -10.44 5.04 11.79
CA GLY A 7 -10.09 5.70 10.52
C GLY A 7 -8.63 6.15 10.43
N THR A 8 -8.00 6.51 11.54
CA THR A 8 -6.59 6.92 11.58
C THR A 8 -5.66 5.72 11.51
N ALA A 9 -6.01 4.61 12.20
CA ALA A 9 -5.21 3.39 12.19
C ALA A 9 -5.06 2.81 10.77
N HIS A 10 -6.13 2.75 9.98
CA HIS A 10 -6.06 2.27 8.60
C HIS A 10 -5.15 3.12 7.70
N LYS A 11 -5.16 4.43 7.86
CA LYS A 11 -4.28 5.33 7.11
C LYS A 11 -2.81 5.10 7.45
N VAL A 12 -2.48 4.95 8.72
CA VAL A 12 -1.11 4.68 9.18
C VAL A 12 -0.61 3.33 8.66
N VAL A 13 -1.42 2.28 8.78
CA VAL A 13 -1.07 0.95 8.26
C VAL A 13 -0.83 0.98 6.75
N SER A 14 -1.70 1.65 5.99
CA SER A 14 -1.52 1.80 4.53
C SER A 14 -0.21 2.49 4.17
N VAL A 15 0.16 3.57 4.87
CA VAL A 15 1.43 4.27 4.62
C VAL A 15 2.63 3.38 4.94
N ILE A 16 2.60 2.64 6.05
CA ILE A 16 3.68 1.72 6.43
C ILE A 16 3.83 0.61 5.38
N LEU A 17 2.74 0.03 4.89
CA LEU A 17 2.78 -0.98 3.83
C LEU A 17 3.40 -0.41 2.55
N ARG A 18 3.01 0.79 2.11
CA ARG A 18 3.60 1.46 0.94
C ARG A 18 5.09 1.72 1.07
N LEU A 19 5.54 2.16 2.24
CA LEU A 19 6.98 2.36 2.51
C LEU A 19 7.75 1.04 2.49
N ALA A 20 7.18 -0.04 3.02
CA ALA A 20 7.79 -1.36 2.99
C ALA A 20 7.85 -1.95 1.57
N GLU A 21 6.80 -1.78 0.75
CA GLU A 21 6.78 -2.14 -0.68
C GLU A 21 7.88 -1.38 -1.44
N PHE A 22 7.95 -0.06 -1.24
CA PHE A 22 8.97 0.80 -1.85
C PHE A 22 10.39 0.38 -1.49
N ALA A 23 10.66 0.15 -0.19
CA ALA A 23 11.97 -0.29 0.27
C ALA A 23 12.36 -1.66 -0.30
N SER A 24 11.42 -2.62 -0.33
CA SER A 24 11.65 -3.94 -0.91
C SER A 24 12.00 -3.86 -2.40
N ALA A 25 11.27 -3.06 -3.16
CA ALA A 25 11.51 -2.86 -4.59
C ALA A 25 12.87 -2.20 -4.87
N ILE A 26 13.27 -1.20 -4.08
CA ILE A 26 14.60 -0.55 -4.22
C ILE A 26 15.73 -1.54 -3.95
N ILE A 27 15.62 -2.37 -2.91
CA ILE A 27 16.65 -3.35 -2.55
C ILE A 27 16.82 -4.37 -3.69
N VAL A 28 15.73 -4.93 -4.20
CA VAL A 28 15.75 -5.89 -5.30
C VAL A 28 16.34 -5.24 -6.55
N LEU A 29 15.83 -4.06 -6.94
CA LEU A 29 16.31 -3.36 -8.13
C LEU A 29 17.80 -3.02 -8.01
N GLY A 30 18.26 -2.50 -6.88
CA GLY A 30 19.65 -2.11 -6.67
C GLY A 30 20.63 -3.29 -6.83
N ILE A 31 20.28 -4.46 -6.25
CA ILE A 31 21.10 -5.67 -6.37
C ILE A 31 21.11 -6.18 -7.81
N LEU A 32 19.97 -6.26 -8.48
CA LEU A 32 19.85 -6.75 -9.86
C LEU A 32 20.51 -5.79 -10.86
N CYS A 33 20.35 -4.47 -10.70
CA CYS A 33 21.07 -3.48 -11.52
C CYS A 33 22.57 -3.62 -11.42
N ARG A 34 23.11 -3.81 -10.19
CA ARG A 34 24.53 -4.06 -10.03
C ARG A 34 24.97 -5.33 -10.72
N PHE A 35 24.19 -6.39 -10.66
CA PHE A 35 24.48 -7.64 -11.35
C PHE A 35 24.49 -7.45 -12.87
N CYS A 36 23.49 -6.78 -13.43
CA CYS A 36 23.43 -6.48 -14.87
C CYS A 36 24.61 -5.59 -15.32
N TYR A 37 25.04 -4.65 -14.49
CA TYR A 37 26.26 -3.89 -14.76
C TYR A 37 27.51 -4.77 -14.85
N LEU A 38 27.66 -5.77 -13.96
CA LEU A 38 28.80 -6.70 -13.98
C LEU A 38 28.78 -7.58 -15.22
N ILE A 39 27.61 -8.06 -15.64
CA ILE A 39 27.44 -8.85 -16.86
C ILE A 39 27.76 -8.00 -18.11
N SER A 40 27.28 -6.77 -18.15
CA SER A 40 27.55 -5.84 -19.25
C SER A 40 29.05 -5.58 -19.45
N ILE A 41 29.81 -5.44 -18.34
CA ILE A 41 31.29 -5.34 -18.45
C ILE A 41 31.94 -6.64 -18.96
N ALA A 42 31.34 -7.79 -18.63
CA ALA A 42 31.81 -9.10 -19.11
C ALA A 42 31.37 -9.37 -20.56
N GLN A 43 30.60 -8.46 -21.19
CA GLN A 43 30.03 -8.58 -22.54
C GLN A 43 29.13 -9.81 -22.72
N GLU A 44 28.42 -10.17 -21.67
CA GLU A 44 27.46 -11.27 -21.67
C GLU A 44 26.02 -10.76 -21.57
N ASP A 45 25.08 -11.55 -22.07
CA ASP A 45 23.67 -11.21 -22.07
C ASP A 45 23.02 -11.48 -20.72
N ALA A 46 22.17 -10.55 -20.29
CA ALA A 46 21.42 -10.70 -19.07
C ALA A 46 20.24 -11.68 -19.26
N ASP A 47 20.08 -12.60 -18.29
CA ASP A 47 18.96 -13.55 -18.29
C ASP A 47 17.61 -12.80 -18.23
N GLY A 48 16.69 -13.14 -19.15
CA GLY A 48 15.38 -12.48 -19.25
C GLY A 48 14.56 -12.53 -17.97
N ARG A 49 14.78 -13.52 -17.08
CA ARG A 49 14.09 -13.61 -15.77
C ARG A 49 14.58 -12.53 -14.80
N ILE A 50 15.87 -12.19 -14.87
CA ILE A 50 16.46 -11.09 -14.09
C ILE A 50 15.92 -9.77 -14.60
N ILE A 51 15.88 -9.59 -15.92
CA ILE A 51 15.31 -8.38 -16.55
C ILE A 51 13.84 -8.21 -16.16
N TYR A 52 13.05 -9.29 -16.21
CA TYR A 52 11.64 -9.24 -15.76
C TYR A 52 11.53 -8.77 -14.31
N ALA A 53 12.30 -9.34 -13.39
CA ALA A 53 12.28 -8.94 -11.98
C ALA A 53 12.69 -7.47 -11.78
N MET A 54 13.65 -6.95 -12.56
CA MET A 54 14.04 -5.54 -12.56
C MET A 54 12.89 -4.63 -13.02
N VAL A 55 12.20 -5.01 -14.11
CA VAL A 55 11.05 -4.25 -14.62
C VAL A 55 9.94 -4.21 -13.58
N VAL A 56 9.61 -5.35 -12.97
CA VAL A 56 8.60 -5.41 -11.90
C VAL A 56 8.99 -4.52 -10.70
N ALA A 57 10.25 -4.57 -10.29
CA ALA A 57 10.75 -3.73 -9.21
C ALA A 57 10.69 -2.24 -9.56
N GLY A 58 11.04 -1.86 -10.80
CA GLY A 58 10.90 -0.48 -11.31
C GLY A 58 9.46 0.02 -11.29
N ILE A 59 8.51 -0.79 -11.78
CA ILE A 59 7.07 -0.47 -11.74
C ILE A 59 6.61 -0.34 -10.28
N GLY A 60 7.04 -1.24 -9.39
CA GLY A 60 6.73 -1.19 -7.95
C GLY A 60 7.20 0.09 -7.28
N ILE A 61 8.41 0.58 -7.59
CA ILE A 61 8.93 1.86 -7.08
C ILE A 61 8.06 3.04 -7.54
N ILE A 62 7.78 3.12 -8.85
CA ILE A 62 6.96 4.18 -9.45
C ILE A 62 5.57 4.18 -8.80
N TYR A 63 4.95 3.00 -8.71
CA TYR A 63 3.64 2.83 -8.11
C TYR A 63 3.61 3.26 -6.64
N SER A 64 4.54 2.77 -5.82
CA SER A 64 4.60 3.10 -4.40
C SER A 64 4.86 4.59 -4.17
N PHE A 65 5.65 5.23 -5.04
CA PHE A 65 5.90 6.67 -4.97
C PHE A 65 4.64 7.51 -5.24
N PHE A 66 3.88 7.17 -6.29
CA PHE A 66 2.67 7.92 -6.65
C PHE A 66 1.49 7.68 -5.69
N PHE A 67 1.40 6.50 -5.09
CA PHE A 67 0.30 6.12 -4.20
C PHE A 67 0.66 6.20 -2.70
N CYS A 68 1.86 6.66 -2.36
CA CYS A 68 2.28 6.90 -0.97
C CYS A 68 1.52 8.05 -0.26
N PRO A 69 1.19 9.20 -0.94
CA PRO A 69 0.43 10.26 -0.28
C PRO A 69 -1.00 9.82 0.05
N PRO A 70 -1.58 10.31 1.18
CA PRO A 70 -2.93 9.94 1.63
C PRO A 70 -4.04 10.66 0.84
N PHE A 71 -3.90 10.72 -0.50
CA PHE A 71 -4.92 11.30 -1.36
C PHE A 71 -6.13 10.37 -1.49
N LYS A 72 -7.30 10.97 -1.80
CA LYS A 72 -8.61 10.32 -1.99
C LYS A 72 -8.64 9.20 -3.05
N SER A 73 -7.52 8.89 -3.68
CA SER A 73 -7.36 7.88 -4.73
C SER A 73 -7.12 6.45 -4.20
N LEU A 74 -7.31 6.21 -2.91
CA LEU A 74 -7.25 4.86 -2.32
C LEU A 74 -8.24 3.88 -3.02
N PHE A 75 -9.29 4.42 -3.61
CA PHE A 75 -10.32 3.68 -4.34
C PHE A 75 -9.80 3.06 -5.65
N LEU A 76 -8.81 3.68 -6.28
CA LEU A 76 -8.23 3.22 -7.55
C LEU A 76 -7.00 2.31 -7.35
N SER A 77 -6.45 2.29 -6.15
CA SER A 77 -5.22 1.56 -5.80
C SER A 77 -5.40 0.04 -5.76
N PHE A 78 -6.55 -0.43 -5.32
CA PHE A 78 -6.85 -1.85 -5.10
C PHE A 78 -6.59 -2.76 -6.33
N PRO A 79 -7.07 -2.45 -7.56
CA PRO A 79 -6.81 -3.33 -8.70
C PRO A 79 -5.33 -3.35 -9.10
N PHE A 80 -4.63 -2.24 -8.94
CA PHE A 80 -3.19 -2.16 -9.22
C PHE A 80 -2.36 -2.96 -8.21
N ASP A 81 -2.74 -2.98 -6.93
CA ASP A 81 -2.08 -3.82 -5.93
C ASP A 81 -2.20 -5.29 -6.27
N PHE A 82 -3.36 -5.72 -6.77
CA PHE A 82 -3.55 -7.10 -7.20
C PHE A 82 -2.71 -7.46 -8.43
N VAL A 83 -2.61 -6.55 -9.40
CA VAL A 83 -1.74 -6.75 -10.57
C VAL A 83 -0.28 -6.86 -10.13
N LEU A 84 0.20 -5.95 -9.28
CA LEU A 84 1.56 -5.99 -8.76
C LEU A 84 1.83 -7.23 -7.91
N PHE A 85 0.86 -7.67 -7.11
CA PHE A 85 0.93 -8.95 -6.40
C PHE A 85 1.22 -10.11 -7.36
N VAL A 86 0.47 -10.23 -8.47
CA VAL A 86 0.68 -11.29 -9.46
C VAL A 86 2.05 -11.14 -10.13
N MET A 87 2.45 -9.93 -10.53
CA MET A 87 3.75 -9.69 -11.16
C MET A 87 4.92 -10.06 -10.24
N TRP A 88 4.86 -9.70 -8.95
CA TRP A 88 5.88 -10.07 -7.97
C TRP A 88 5.89 -11.57 -7.67
N LEU A 89 4.72 -12.21 -7.64
CA LEU A 89 4.62 -13.67 -7.48
C LEU A 89 5.32 -14.38 -8.64
N VAL A 90 5.06 -13.96 -9.88
CA VAL A 90 5.71 -14.49 -11.08
C VAL A 90 7.22 -14.24 -11.02
N ALA A 91 7.66 -13.02 -10.66
CA ALA A 91 9.08 -12.69 -10.52
C ALA A 91 9.75 -13.61 -9.49
N TYR A 92 9.17 -13.77 -8.31
CA TYR A 92 9.67 -14.67 -7.28
C TYR A 92 9.77 -16.13 -7.77
N CYS A 93 8.72 -16.66 -8.40
CA CYS A 93 8.71 -18.02 -8.92
C CYS A 93 9.78 -18.23 -10.01
N LEU A 94 9.97 -17.27 -10.91
CA LEU A 94 10.98 -17.33 -11.95
C LEU A 94 12.42 -17.34 -11.37
N LEU A 95 12.67 -16.53 -10.36
CA LEU A 95 13.96 -16.48 -9.67
C LEU A 95 14.19 -17.74 -8.83
N GLN A 96 13.16 -18.20 -8.11
CA GLN A 96 13.24 -19.41 -7.30
C GLN A 96 13.49 -20.66 -8.14
N ASN A 97 12.91 -20.75 -9.31
CA ASN A 97 13.13 -21.88 -10.25
C ASN A 97 14.60 -21.99 -10.72
N LYS A 98 15.36 -20.88 -10.72
CA LYS A 98 16.81 -20.90 -11.01
C LYS A 98 17.63 -21.46 -9.85
N THR A 99 17.10 -21.37 -8.64
CA THR A 99 17.81 -21.72 -7.40
C THR A 99 17.71 -23.21 -7.08
N GLY A 100 16.62 -23.88 -7.49
CA GLY A 100 16.34 -25.26 -7.09
C GLY A 100 16.14 -25.40 -5.56
N GLY A 101 16.46 -26.57 -5.02
CA GLY A 101 16.27 -26.87 -3.59
C GLY A 101 17.29 -26.18 -2.65
N HIS A 102 18.41 -25.68 -3.17
CA HIS A 102 19.49 -25.07 -2.38
C HIS A 102 19.95 -23.75 -3.01
N THR A 103 19.80 -22.68 -2.28
CA THR A 103 19.92 -21.29 -2.79
C THR A 103 21.27 -20.96 -3.44
N CYS A 104 22.37 -21.55 -2.98
CA CYS A 104 23.72 -21.21 -3.47
C CYS A 104 24.51 -22.44 -3.95
N SER A 105 23.86 -23.57 -4.19
CA SER A 105 24.50 -24.81 -4.70
C SER A 105 23.96 -25.26 -6.06
N ALA A 106 23.03 -24.51 -6.64
CA ALA A 106 22.52 -24.78 -7.97
C ALA A 106 23.60 -24.51 -9.03
N ARG A 107 23.63 -25.33 -10.11
CA ARG A 107 24.57 -25.16 -11.22
C ARG A 107 24.52 -23.76 -11.82
N TRP A 108 23.30 -23.22 -12.01
CA TRP A 108 23.12 -21.85 -12.50
C TRP A 108 23.79 -20.80 -11.60
N TYR A 109 23.77 -21.00 -10.27
CA TYR A 109 24.47 -20.10 -9.35
C TYR A 109 25.99 -20.12 -9.57
N TYR A 110 26.60 -21.29 -9.74
CA TYR A 110 28.06 -21.41 -9.98
C TYR A 110 28.46 -20.88 -11.34
N ASP A 111 27.74 -21.25 -12.41
CA ASP A 111 28.09 -20.94 -13.77
C ASP A 111 27.74 -19.51 -14.19
N TYR A 112 26.80 -18.87 -13.47
CA TYR A 112 26.29 -17.57 -13.88
C TYR A 112 26.32 -16.54 -12.73
N TRP A 113 25.46 -16.64 -11.72
CA TRP A 113 25.32 -15.59 -10.70
C TRP A 113 26.61 -15.36 -9.91
N GLY A 114 27.17 -16.37 -9.24
CA GLY A 114 28.38 -16.27 -8.42
C GLY A 114 29.62 -15.98 -9.23
N TYR A 115 29.69 -16.56 -10.43
CA TYR A 115 30.82 -16.35 -11.37
C TYR A 115 30.93 -14.88 -11.78
N TYR A 116 29.83 -14.28 -12.27
CA TYR A 116 29.85 -12.89 -12.68
C TYR A 116 29.82 -11.92 -11.47
N TRP A 117 29.13 -12.23 -10.40
CA TRP A 117 29.13 -11.40 -9.20
C TRP A 117 30.54 -11.25 -8.61
N GLY A 118 31.28 -12.36 -8.49
CA GLY A 118 32.66 -12.40 -8.00
C GLY A 118 33.72 -11.89 -9.00
N ARG A 119 33.33 -11.54 -10.23
CA ARG A 119 34.20 -11.09 -11.33
C ARG A 119 35.26 -12.14 -11.73
N PHE A 120 34.91 -13.42 -11.61
CA PHE A 120 35.85 -14.52 -11.91
C PHE A 120 36.18 -14.66 -13.39
N TRP A 121 35.38 -14.10 -14.31
CA TRP A 121 35.69 -14.05 -15.75
C TRP A 121 37.06 -13.37 -16.06
N ARG A 122 37.57 -12.56 -15.12
CA ARG A 122 38.88 -11.91 -15.25
C ARG A 122 40.07 -12.86 -14.96
N VAL A 123 39.80 -13.97 -14.27
CA VAL A 123 40.81 -14.89 -13.74
C VAL A 123 40.84 -16.18 -14.54
N GLY A 124 39.74 -16.68 -15.02
CA GLY A 124 39.67 -17.93 -15.76
C GLY A 124 38.28 -18.32 -16.24
N PRO A 125 38.19 -19.38 -17.08
CA PRO A 125 36.93 -19.88 -17.59
C PRO A 125 36.01 -20.47 -16.48
N VAL A 126 34.73 -20.56 -16.79
CA VAL A 126 33.73 -21.18 -15.89
C VAL A 126 34.16 -22.61 -15.53
N GLY A 127 34.03 -22.97 -14.27
CA GLY A 127 34.36 -24.30 -13.75
C GLY A 127 35.81 -24.50 -13.30
N THR A 128 36.72 -23.57 -13.62
CA THR A 128 38.11 -23.62 -13.17
C THR A 128 38.40 -22.84 -11.90
N VAL A 129 37.48 -21.98 -11.50
CA VAL A 129 37.58 -21.12 -10.29
C VAL A 129 36.56 -21.50 -9.23
N ASN A 130 37.00 -21.50 -7.99
CA ASN A 130 36.07 -21.69 -6.85
C ASN A 130 35.46 -20.36 -6.46
N ILE A 131 34.14 -20.21 -6.63
CA ILE A 131 33.41 -18.95 -6.37
C ILE A 131 33.20 -18.66 -4.90
N ASN A 132 33.51 -19.61 -3.98
CA ASN A 132 33.46 -19.45 -2.53
C ASN A 132 32.21 -18.68 -2.00
N GLY A 133 31.02 -18.94 -2.56
CA GLY A 133 29.77 -18.30 -2.16
C GLY A 133 29.66 -16.83 -2.59
N ALA A 134 30.45 -16.37 -3.58
CA ALA A 134 30.39 -15.00 -4.09
C ALA A 134 28.96 -14.65 -4.54
N GLY A 135 28.40 -13.56 -4.02
CA GLY A 135 27.04 -13.12 -4.34
C GLY A 135 25.90 -13.95 -3.70
N CYS A 136 26.21 -14.94 -2.84
CA CYS A 136 25.18 -15.76 -2.19
C CYS A 136 24.25 -14.95 -1.27
N ALA A 137 24.81 -14.06 -0.47
CA ALA A 137 24.03 -13.18 0.40
C ALA A 137 23.09 -12.28 -0.43
N GLN A 138 23.58 -11.73 -1.54
CA GLN A 138 22.81 -10.87 -2.44
C GLN A 138 21.67 -11.65 -3.11
N TRP A 139 21.94 -12.86 -3.57
CA TRP A 139 20.92 -13.72 -4.15
C TRP A 139 19.81 -14.07 -3.15
N ARG A 140 20.18 -14.45 -1.94
CA ARG A 140 19.23 -14.69 -0.84
C ARG A 140 18.39 -13.44 -0.52
N THR A 141 19.05 -12.29 -0.52
CA THR A 141 18.35 -11.00 -0.29
C THR A 141 17.34 -10.71 -1.38
N VAL A 142 17.70 -10.91 -2.66
CA VAL A 142 16.76 -10.74 -3.78
C VAL A 142 15.55 -11.66 -3.63
N LEU A 143 15.75 -12.94 -3.34
CA LEU A 143 14.65 -13.88 -3.12
C LEU A 143 13.78 -13.51 -1.94
N ALA A 144 14.39 -13.15 -0.80
CA ALA A 144 13.65 -12.78 0.41
C ALA A 144 12.81 -11.52 0.20
N PHE A 145 13.37 -10.47 -0.40
CA PHE A 145 12.64 -9.22 -0.63
C PHE A 145 11.62 -9.33 -1.77
N SER A 146 11.84 -10.18 -2.76
CA SER A 146 10.82 -10.51 -3.77
C SER A 146 9.64 -11.25 -3.13
N PHE A 147 9.88 -12.17 -2.20
CA PHE A 147 8.85 -12.85 -1.41
C PHE A 147 8.09 -11.87 -0.51
N ILE A 148 8.80 -10.99 0.18
CA ILE A 148 8.18 -9.96 1.04
C ILE A 148 7.32 -9.01 0.18
N ALA A 149 7.82 -8.58 -0.98
CA ALA A 149 7.10 -7.66 -1.85
C ALA A 149 5.75 -8.20 -2.32
N TRP A 150 5.69 -9.45 -2.83
CA TRP A 150 4.40 -10.02 -3.23
C TRP A 150 3.44 -10.17 -2.06
N PHE A 151 3.94 -10.54 -0.87
CA PHE A 151 3.12 -10.66 0.33
C PHE A 151 2.57 -9.30 0.81
N LEU A 152 3.38 -8.24 0.73
CA LEU A 152 2.96 -6.87 1.05
C LEU A 152 1.86 -6.39 0.10
N HIS A 153 2.03 -6.59 -1.22
CA HIS A 153 1.00 -6.22 -2.21
C HIS A 153 -0.30 -7.02 -2.03
N LEU A 154 -0.21 -8.31 -1.67
CA LEU A 154 -1.38 -9.11 -1.33
C LEU A 154 -2.13 -8.52 -0.12
N THR A 155 -1.38 -8.21 0.95
CA THR A 155 -1.95 -7.63 2.18
C THR A 155 -2.56 -6.27 1.92
N SER A 156 -1.90 -5.44 1.12
CA SER A 156 -2.38 -4.12 0.69
C SER A 156 -3.67 -4.23 -0.13
N GLY A 157 -3.74 -5.18 -1.05
CA GLY A 157 -4.93 -5.47 -1.85
C GLY A 157 -6.12 -5.93 -1.01
N ILE A 158 -5.90 -6.85 -0.07
CA ILE A 158 -6.95 -7.32 0.87
C ILE A 158 -7.45 -6.16 1.74
N LEU A 159 -6.54 -5.33 2.27
CA LEU A 159 -6.90 -4.15 3.04
C LEU A 159 -7.74 -3.17 2.20
N GLY A 160 -7.37 -2.97 0.93
CA GLY A 160 -8.12 -2.14 -0.02
C GLY A 160 -9.55 -2.64 -0.24
N ILE A 161 -9.74 -3.95 -0.45
CA ILE A 161 -11.06 -4.58 -0.58
C ILE A 161 -11.90 -4.37 0.70
N TYR A 162 -11.29 -4.61 1.86
CA TYR A 162 -11.99 -4.44 3.14
C TYR A 162 -12.47 -3.01 3.35
N VAL A 163 -11.61 -2.03 3.08
CA VAL A 163 -11.95 -0.61 3.18
C VAL A 163 -13.06 -0.25 2.19
N LEU A 164 -12.98 -0.71 0.94
CA LEU A 164 -14.00 -0.49 -0.08
C LEU A 164 -15.36 -1.02 0.36
N HIS A 165 -15.42 -2.26 0.82
CA HIS A 165 -16.66 -2.88 1.30
C HIS A 165 -17.27 -2.14 2.50
N THR A 166 -16.42 -1.66 3.40
CA THR A 166 -16.86 -0.87 4.58
C THR A 166 -17.41 0.49 4.15
N TYR A 167 -16.76 1.17 3.19
CA TYR A 167 -17.24 2.46 2.68
C TYR A 167 -18.56 2.34 1.93
N ILE A 168 -18.75 1.30 1.11
CA ILE A 168 -20.04 1.07 0.41
C ILE A 168 -21.17 0.88 1.42
N LYS A 169 -20.97 0.05 2.44
CA LYS A 169 -21.97 -0.15 3.50
C LYS A 169 -22.30 1.13 4.26
N LEU A 170 -21.30 1.94 4.57
CA LEU A 170 -21.51 3.22 5.26
C LEU A 170 -22.28 4.24 4.40
N ASP A 171 -22.07 4.24 3.09
CA ASP A 171 -22.76 5.15 2.18
C ASP A 171 -24.23 4.72 1.98
N GLU A 172 -24.50 3.43 1.88
CA GLU A 172 -25.86 2.88 1.89
C GLU A 172 -26.59 3.24 3.18
N THR A 173 -25.98 3.01 4.35
CA THR A 173 -26.55 3.35 5.64
C THR A 173 -26.85 4.85 5.77
N LYS A 174 -25.97 5.72 5.28
CA LYS A 174 -26.19 7.17 5.26
C LYS A 174 -27.36 7.58 4.36
N ARG A 175 -27.49 6.94 3.18
CA ARG A 175 -28.61 7.18 2.26
C ARG A 175 -29.93 6.77 2.89
N ASP A 176 -29.96 5.61 3.54
CA ASP A 176 -31.16 5.11 4.24
C ASP A 176 -31.60 6.04 5.40
N ILE A 177 -30.64 6.47 6.23
CA ILE A 177 -30.91 7.43 7.33
C ILE A 177 -31.44 8.75 6.77
N LYS A 178 -30.83 9.27 5.68
CA LYS A 178 -31.31 10.50 5.04
C LYS A 178 -32.71 10.34 4.48
N HIS A 179 -33.01 9.21 3.84
CA HIS A 179 -34.36 8.92 3.31
C HIS A 179 -35.40 8.77 4.40
N HIS A 180 -35.05 8.17 5.55
CA HIS A 180 -35.93 8.11 6.72
C HIS A 180 -36.14 9.48 7.36
N ALA A 181 -35.10 10.30 7.48
CA ALA A 181 -35.19 11.66 8.00
C ALA A 181 -36.10 12.54 7.11
N GLU A 182 -35.94 12.45 5.77
CA GLU A 182 -36.83 13.17 4.84
C GLU A 182 -38.28 12.71 4.90
N LYS A 183 -38.53 11.40 5.09
CA LYS A 183 -39.91 10.89 5.29
C LYS A 183 -40.53 11.41 6.58
N LEU A 184 -39.77 11.46 7.67
CA LEU A 184 -40.24 12.00 8.95
C LEU A 184 -40.55 13.51 8.86
N THR A 185 -39.71 14.27 8.15
CA THR A 185 -39.91 15.71 7.93
C THR A 185 -41.13 15.97 7.03
N LYS A 186 -41.39 15.11 6.04
CA LYS A 186 -42.56 15.18 5.16
C LYS A 186 -43.86 14.66 5.84
N ALA A 187 -43.73 13.78 6.82
CA ALA A 187 -44.87 13.24 7.56
C ALA A 187 -45.40 14.20 8.67
N HIS A 188 -44.69 15.32 8.90
CA HIS A 188 -45.13 16.36 9.81
C HIS A 188 -45.38 17.71 9.11
N PRO A 189 -46.26 17.78 8.07
CA PRO A 189 -46.76 19.05 7.60
C PRO A 189 -48.06 19.37 8.33
N GLN A 190 -48.05 20.48 9.07
CA GLN A 190 -49.28 21.12 9.59
C GLN A 190 -49.81 20.65 10.94
N ALA A 191 -49.17 21.13 11.98
CA ALA A 191 -49.87 21.48 13.20
C ALA A 191 -49.59 22.97 13.54
N HIS A 192 -49.80 23.87 12.54
CA HIS A 192 -49.94 25.31 12.84
C HIS A 192 -50.95 25.91 11.89
N GLY A 193 -52.19 25.89 12.36
CA GLY A 193 -53.26 26.58 11.68
C GLY A 193 -54.59 26.37 12.36
N TYR A 194 -54.76 26.71 13.63
CA TYR A 194 -56.00 27.11 14.24
C TYR A 194 -55.69 27.82 15.56
N GLY A 195 -55.79 29.13 15.56
CA GLY A 195 -55.65 30.01 16.72
C GLY A 195 -56.24 31.34 16.38
N GLN A 196 -57.54 31.33 16.30
CA GLN A 196 -58.42 32.51 16.21
C GLN A 196 -58.12 33.52 17.32
N GLY A 197 -58.18 34.78 16.96
CA GLY A 197 -57.99 35.94 17.82
C GLY A 197 -58.82 35.99 19.07
N TYR A 198 -58.18 36.48 20.08
CA TYR A 198 -58.90 37.25 21.16
C TYR A 198 -58.06 38.50 21.45
N GLN A 199 -58.69 39.60 21.18
CA GLN A 199 -58.39 40.97 21.58
C GLN A 199 -58.61 41.13 23.08
N GLY A 200 -57.72 41.77 23.83
CA GLY A 200 -57.97 42.14 25.25
C GLY A 200 -56.63 42.56 25.91
N GLN A 201 -56.25 43.77 25.77
CA GLN A 201 -56.26 44.90 26.72
C GLN A 201 -55.40 44.76 27.99
N ASN A 202 -54.38 45.59 28.02
CA ASN A 202 -53.75 46.30 29.15
C ASN A 202 -53.30 45.57 30.42
N SER A 203 -52.03 45.64 30.71
CA SER A 203 -51.52 46.45 31.84
C SER A 203 -50.01 46.42 31.93
N ALA A 204 -49.49 47.60 32.02
CA ALA A 204 -48.11 47.89 32.37
C ALA A 204 -47.80 47.41 33.81
N THR A 205 -46.74 46.78 34.03
CA THR A 205 -46.01 46.83 35.31
C THR A 205 -44.52 46.68 35.08
N ASN A 206 -43.91 47.76 35.31
CA ASN A 206 -42.49 48.03 35.42
C ASN A 206 -41.96 47.34 36.68
N THR A 207 -40.97 46.48 36.58
CA THR A 207 -40.12 46.14 37.73
C THR A 207 -38.68 45.99 37.31
N GLN A 208 -37.95 46.98 37.62
CA GLN A 208 -36.51 47.16 37.61
C GLN A 208 -35.93 46.38 38.82
N SER A 209 -34.93 45.57 38.61
CA SER A 209 -34.08 45.06 39.71
C SER A 209 -32.69 44.70 39.14
N THR A 210 -31.84 45.64 39.22
CA THR A 210 -30.54 45.74 39.98
C THR A 210 -29.67 44.50 40.03
N VAL A 211 -28.49 44.70 39.43
CA VAL A 211 -27.23 43.93 39.54
C VAL A 211 -26.69 44.08 40.97
N PRO A 212 -25.98 43.12 41.49
CA PRO A 212 -24.79 43.38 42.30
C PRO A 212 -23.54 42.76 41.75
N THR A 213 -22.60 43.61 41.49
CA THR A 213 -21.14 43.40 41.42
C THR A 213 -20.65 42.98 42.81
N THR A 214 -19.78 41.95 42.87
CA THR A 214 -18.87 41.79 44.01
C THR A 214 -17.56 41.29 43.50
N THR A 215 -16.56 42.17 43.58
CA THR A 215 -15.13 41.93 43.67
C THR A 215 -14.77 41.24 44.98
N VAL A 216 -13.88 40.22 44.92
CA VAL A 216 -12.57 40.08 45.60
C VAL A 216 -11.79 38.99 44.89
#